data_1e9813a65e6ce9d21e067c5731bc12e3
#
_entry.id   1e9813a65e6ce9d21e067c5731bc12e3
#
_cell.length_a   1.000
_cell.length_b   1.000
_cell.length_c   1.000
_cell.angle_alpha   90.00
_cell.angle_beta   90.00
_cell.angle_gamma   90.00
#
_symmetry.space_group_name_H-M   'P 1'
#
loop_
_entity.id
_entity.type
_entity.pdbx_description
1 polymer ?
#
loop_
_entity_poly.entity_id
_entity_poly.type
_entity_poly.pdbx_seq_one_letter_code
_entity_poly.pdbx_strand_id
1 'polypeptide(L)'
;MTRKRCFLFFVDDFVLLERTSGNWCRSRDHRSSVKSFRYAVDPICLAACGLYVLNRWLVGPACSWPFLHQYFDDLLLIPAALPIVLGLQRWLGLRNHDFPPTAAEIFGHLVVWSIIAELLGPFFFPWVVGDPADVAAYGLGAVLAGMWWNRAGLRKLITAAVQPSPVARFDHLARHYDWMESLLAGGKLENCRNALWDDIPPLRSALLVGEGHGKFLASLLKRYPAAKVTCVDASEQMLKVTRRRLQRELFSLQRVEFVHAALPSWNPPSQSYDLIATHFFLDCFPRDQLSAVIGVLQPALRPGACWLVSDFQIPRSGLRRLRARFIHRLMYGFFRFATKLPASRLVSPRPFLRRHGFVRVRRREFDWGLLVAELWRRA
;
A
#
# COMPACT_ATOMS: atom_id res chain seq x y z
N MET A 1 24.94 37.73 -10.63
CA MET A 1 24.01 37.12 -9.67
C MET A 1 22.68 36.92 -10.38
N THR A 2 22.49 35.78 -11.01
CA THR A 2 21.34 35.48 -11.89
C THR A 2 20.33 34.68 -11.06
N ARG A 3 19.17 35.30 -10.81
CA ARG A 3 18.08 34.75 -10.00
C ARG A 3 17.36 33.58 -10.67
N LYS A 4 17.13 32.48 -9.95
CA LYS A 4 16.30 31.32 -10.33
C LYS A 4 14.86 31.78 -10.65
N ARG A 5 14.36 31.45 -11.86
CA ARG A 5 12.98 31.73 -12.30
C ARG A 5 12.25 30.39 -12.55
N CYS A 6 11.88 29.64 -11.55
CA CYS A 6 11.20 28.36 -11.77
C CYS A 6 9.67 28.37 -11.55
N PHE A 7 9.09 29.41 -10.96
CA PHE A 7 7.71 29.32 -10.42
C PHE A 7 6.63 30.08 -11.22
N LEU A 8 6.94 30.86 -12.23
CA LEU A 8 6.02 31.87 -12.77
C LEU A 8 5.09 31.42 -13.93
N PHE A 9 5.19 30.21 -14.44
CA PHE A 9 4.38 29.82 -15.61
C PHE A 9 3.01 29.23 -15.30
N PHE A 10 2.68 28.97 -14.04
CA PHE A 10 1.44 28.25 -13.67
C PHE A 10 0.39 29.06 -12.92
N VAL A 11 0.70 30.25 -12.43
CA VAL A 11 -0.21 30.99 -11.53
C VAL A 11 -1.05 32.04 -12.26
N ASP A 12 -0.57 32.64 -13.33
CA ASP A 12 -1.24 33.77 -13.99
C ASP A 12 -2.50 33.39 -14.81
N ASP A 13 -2.61 32.16 -15.30
CA ASP A 13 -3.76 31.75 -16.13
C ASP A 13 -4.95 31.15 -15.35
N PHE A 14 -4.81 30.89 -14.05
CA PHE A 14 -5.82 30.15 -13.28
C PHE A 14 -6.86 31.02 -12.55
N VAL A 15 -6.65 32.31 -12.40
CA VAL A 15 -7.57 33.20 -11.64
C VAL A 15 -8.86 33.54 -12.40
N LEU A 16 -8.94 33.27 -13.69
CA LEU A 16 -10.07 33.65 -14.56
C LEU A 16 -11.16 32.61 -14.78
N LEU A 17 -11.04 31.38 -14.22
CA LEU A 17 -11.96 30.26 -14.53
C LEU A 17 -13.04 29.95 -13.46
N GLU A 18 -13.15 30.72 -12.36
CA GLU A 18 -14.09 30.40 -11.26
C GLU A 18 -15.50 30.99 -11.41
N ARG A 19 -15.92 31.52 -12.56
CA ARG A 19 -17.24 32.19 -12.69
C ARG A 19 -18.37 31.40 -13.31
N THR A 20 -18.22 30.14 -13.65
CA THR A 20 -19.34 29.36 -14.22
C THR A 20 -19.36 27.92 -13.73
N SER A 21 -20.09 27.62 -12.70
CA SER A 21 -20.91 26.40 -12.58
C SER A 21 -21.61 26.32 -11.22
N GLY A 22 -22.85 26.80 -11.20
CA GLY A 22 -23.81 26.48 -10.16
C GLY A 22 -24.42 25.09 -10.40
N ASN A 23 -24.89 24.50 -9.31
CA ASN A 23 -25.74 23.32 -9.21
C ASN A 23 -25.07 21.94 -9.28
N TRP A 24 -24.71 21.42 -8.10
CA TRP A 24 -24.59 19.99 -7.86
C TRP A 24 -25.51 19.52 -6.73
N CYS A 25 -26.28 18.51 -7.05
CA CYS A 25 -27.31 17.86 -6.28
C CYS A 25 -26.81 17.36 -4.91
N ARG A 26 -27.48 17.75 -3.82
CA ARG A 26 -27.26 17.23 -2.46
C ARG A 26 -27.90 15.85 -2.32
N SER A 27 -27.12 14.82 -2.25
CA SER A 27 -27.53 13.58 -1.58
C SER A 27 -27.13 13.68 -0.10
N ARG A 28 -28.15 13.66 0.75
CA ARG A 28 -28.00 13.64 2.20
C ARG A 28 -27.69 12.21 2.65
N ASP A 29 -26.45 11.94 3.04
CA ASP A 29 -26.09 10.75 3.81
C ASP A 29 -25.42 11.15 5.12
N HIS A 30 -25.96 10.62 6.21
CA HIS A 30 -25.50 10.81 7.59
C HIS A 30 -24.09 10.21 7.75
N ARG A 31 -23.05 11.05 7.70
CA ARG A 31 -21.72 10.73 8.20
C ARG A 31 -21.12 11.91 8.92
N SER A 32 -20.52 11.65 10.09
CA SER A 32 -19.72 12.52 10.92
C SER A 32 -18.98 13.60 10.12
N SER A 33 -19.07 14.85 10.53
CA SER A 33 -18.53 16.04 9.84
C SER A 33 -17.00 16.01 9.74
N VAL A 34 -16.46 15.26 8.79
CA VAL A 34 -15.11 15.48 8.30
C VAL A 34 -15.19 16.67 7.35
N LYS A 35 -14.57 17.80 7.73
CA LYS A 35 -14.52 18.99 6.88
C LYS A 35 -13.89 18.61 5.54
N SER A 36 -14.59 18.87 4.45
CA SER A 36 -14.10 18.71 3.08
C SER A 36 -12.84 19.52 2.86
N PHE A 37 -11.85 18.97 2.15
CA PHE A 37 -10.62 19.67 1.76
C PHE A 37 -10.94 20.76 0.74
N ARG A 38 -10.39 21.96 0.96
CA ARG A 38 -10.77 23.15 0.17
C ARG A 38 -9.88 23.43 -1.04
N TYR A 39 -8.91 22.52 -1.33
CA TYR A 39 -8.01 22.63 -2.47
C TYR A 39 -7.29 24.00 -2.56
N ALA A 40 -7.38 24.70 -3.69
CA ALA A 40 -6.73 26.01 -3.90
C ALA A 40 -7.13 27.07 -2.87
N VAL A 41 -8.30 26.96 -2.25
CA VAL A 41 -8.75 27.87 -1.17
C VAL A 41 -8.45 27.34 0.24
N ASP A 42 -7.60 26.32 0.36
CA ASP A 42 -7.08 25.85 1.64
C ASP A 42 -6.23 26.94 2.31
N PRO A 43 -6.38 27.17 3.63
CA PRO A 43 -5.65 28.24 4.32
C PRO A 43 -4.14 28.17 4.21
N ILE A 44 -3.56 26.96 4.17
CA ILE A 44 -2.11 26.79 3.98
C ILE A 44 -1.69 27.10 2.54
N CYS A 45 -2.48 26.70 1.55
CA CYS A 45 -2.22 27.04 0.17
C CYS A 45 -2.22 28.56 -0.03
N LEU A 46 -3.26 29.24 0.46
CA LEU A 46 -3.37 30.71 0.38
C LEU A 46 -2.24 31.42 1.14
N ALA A 47 -1.90 30.93 2.34
CA ALA A 47 -0.79 31.47 3.11
C ALA A 47 0.55 31.28 2.41
N ALA A 48 0.81 30.09 1.84
CA ALA A 48 2.04 29.80 1.11
C ALA A 48 2.16 30.67 -0.14
N CYS A 49 1.09 30.82 -0.92
CA CYS A 49 1.06 31.71 -2.08
C CYS A 49 1.28 33.17 -1.67
N GLY A 50 0.62 33.64 -0.63
CA GLY A 50 0.79 35.00 -0.09
C GLY A 50 2.21 35.26 0.41
N LEU A 51 2.79 34.32 1.17
CA LEU A 51 4.17 34.42 1.64
C LEU A 51 5.18 34.40 0.51
N TYR A 52 4.95 33.60 -0.54
CA TYR A 52 5.77 33.60 -1.74
C TYR A 52 5.77 34.97 -2.42
N VAL A 53 4.58 35.54 -2.66
CA VAL A 53 4.44 36.88 -3.26
C VAL A 53 5.11 37.94 -2.38
N LEU A 54 4.87 37.91 -1.05
CA LEU A 54 5.46 38.82 -0.10
C LEU A 54 7.00 38.75 -0.10
N ASN A 55 7.57 37.53 -0.05
CA ASN A 55 9.01 37.34 -0.11
C ASN A 55 9.59 37.81 -1.44
N ARG A 56 8.93 37.48 -2.53
CA ARG A 56 9.42 37.78 -3.89
C ARG A 56 9.48 39.26 -4.20
N TRP A 57 8.45 40.01 -3.76
CA TRP A 57 8.27 41.40 -4.19
C TRP A 57 8.61 42.44 -3.12
N LEU A 58 8.51 42.10 -1.84
CA LEU A 58 8.69 43.05 -0.73
C LEU A 58 9.89 42.70 0.16
N VAL A 59 9.95 41.50 0.72
CA VAL A 59 10.95 41.16 1.75
C VAL A 59 12.31 40.83 1.11
N GLY A 60 12.32 39.98 0.09
CA GLY A 60 13.55 39.57 -0.58
C GLY A 60 14.38 40.74 -1.13
N PRO A 61 13.78 41.75 -1.82
CA PRO A 61 14.54 42.93 -2.25
C PRO A 61 15.05 43.78 -1.11
N ALA A 62 14.37 43.82 0.04
CA ALA A 62 14.69 44.67 1.19
C ALA A 62 15.60 44.00 2.23
N CYS A 63 15.73 42.68 2.23
CA CYS A 63 16.47 41.92 3.24
C CYS A 63 17.60 41.13 2.60
N SER A 64 18.80 41.20 3.14
CA SER A 64 19.99 40.47 2.66
C SER A 64 20.18 39.07 3.27
N TRP A 65 19.18 38.55 4.02
CA TRP A 65 19.32 37.24 4.67
C TRP A 65 19.33 36.10 3.64
N PRO A 66 20.41 35.29 3.58
CA PRO A 66 20.60 34.27 2.54
C PRO A 66 19.47 33.28 2.45
N PHE A 67 18.89 32.84 3.58
CA PHE A 67 17.77 31.89 3.62
C PHE A 67 16.54 32.35 2.83
N LEU A 68 16.16 33.64 2.93
CA LEU A 68 15.01 34.21 2.24
C LEU A 68 15.22 34.24 0.72
N HIS A 69 16.46 34.29 0.27
CA HIS A 69 16.81 34.33 -1.14
C HIS A 69 17.01 32.96 -1.77
N GLN A 70 17.40 31.98 -0.99
CA GLN A 70 17.84 30.67 -1.50
C GLN A 70 16.79 29.56 -1.28
N TYR A 71 16.23 29.46 -0.09
CA TYR A 71 15.45 28.29 0.32
C TYR A 71 14.00 28.58 0.73
N PHE A 72 13.66 29.84 0.99
CA PHE A 72 12.32 30.15 1.51
C PHE A 72 11.22 29.89 0.49
N ASP A 73 11.46 30.25 -0.77
CA ASP A 73 10.50 30.00 -1.86
C ASP A 73 10.34 28.49 -2.10
N ASP A 74 11.41 27.73 -1.95
CA ASP A 74 11.43 26.27 -2.10
C ASP A 74 10.66 25.56 -0.96
N LEU A 75 10.76 26.09 0.26
CA LEU A 75 9.94 25.63 1.40
C LEU A 75 8.42 25.75 1.12
N LEU A 76 8.01 26.75 0.36
CA LEU A 76 6.61 27.02 0.05
C LEU A 76 6.06 26.22 -1.12
N LEU A 77 6.92 25.54 -1.90
CA LEU A 77 6.54 24.84 -3.13
C LEU A 77 5.43 23.81 -2.91
N ILE A 78 5.63 22.85 -2.02
CA ILE A 78 4.64 21.79 -1.78
C ILE A 78 3.36 22.32 -1.12
N PRO A 79 3.41 23.17 -0.08
CA PRO A 79 2.22 23.81 0.48
C PRO A 79 1.36 24.58 -0.52
N ALA A 80 1.98 25.24 -1.49
CA ALA A 80 1.27 26.01 -2.52
C ALA A 80 0.77 25.13 -3.69
N ALA A 81 1.64 24.31 -4.26
CA ALA A 81 1.34 23.58 -5.50
C ALA A 81 0.44 22.35 -5.28
N LEU A 82 0.65 21.60 -4.21
CA LEU A 82 -0.08 20.34 -3.99
C LEU A 82 -1.60 20.50 -3.93
N PRO A 83 -2.18 21.46 -3.18
CA PRO A 83 -3.63 21.63 -3.16
C PRO A 83 -4.22 21.97 -4.54
N ILE A 84 -3.52 22.77 -5.32
CA ILE A 84 -3.93 23.16 -6.68
C ILE A 84 -3.95 21.93 -7.59
N VAL A 85 -2.88 21.13 -7.59
CA VAL A 85 -2.77 19.92 -8.41
C VAL A 85 -3.82 18.88 -8.00
N LEU A 86 -4.07 18.69 -6.70
CA LEU A 86 -5.14 17.81 -6.22
C LEU A 86 -6.53 18.31 -6.64
N GLY A 87 -6.74 19.61 -6.68
CA GLY A 87 -7.97 20.21 -7.21
C GLY A 87 -8.16 19.90 -8.70
N LEU A 88 -7.10 20.03 -9.49
CA LEU A 88 -7.10 19.65 -10.91
C LEU A 88 -7.36 18.14 -11.09
N GLN A 89 -6.70 17.29 -10.31
CA GLN A 89 -6.94 15.83 -10.33
C GLN A 89 -8.39 15.50 -9.97
N ARG A 90 -8.99 16.25 -9.02
CA ARG A 90 -10.40 16.09 -8.65
C ARG A 90 -11.32 16.49 -9.80
N TRP A 91 -11.03 17.59 -10.46
CA TRP A 91 -11.79 18.08 -11.63
C TRP A 91 -11.69 17.11 -12.81
N LEU A 92 -10.52 16.53 -13.07
CA LEU A 92 -10.29 15.51 -14.10
C LEU A 92 -10.85 14.12 -13.74
N GLY A 93 -11.48 13.94 -12.56
CA GLY A 93 -11.99 12.65 -12.11
C GLY A 93 -10.93 11.64 -11.67
N LEU A 94 -9.68 12.03 -11.58
CA LEU A 94 -8.56 11.18 -11.14
C LEU A 94 -8.55 10.99 -9.62
N ARG A 95 -9.13 11.93 -8.86
CA ARG A 95 -9.29 11.88 -7.41
C ARG A 95 -10.75 11.75 -7.03
N ASN A 96 -11.11 10.69 -6.30
CA ASN A 96 -12.50 10.31 -6.01
C ASN A 96 -13.00 10.74 -4.62
N HIS A 97 -12.23 11.55 -3.87
CA HIS A 97 -12.57 11.95 -2.50
C HIS A 97 -12.09 13.36 -2.20
N ASP A 98 -12.72 14.02 -1.24
CA ASP A 98 -12.41 15.38 -0.79
C ASP A 98 -11.81 15.41 0.63
N PHE A 99 -11.03 14.38 0.99
CA PHE A 99 -10.27 14.35 2.24
C PHE A 99 -8.97 15.18 2.12
N PRO A 100 -8.37 15.61 3.25
CA PRO A 100 -7.05 16.23 3.23
C PRO A 100 -6.00 15.36 2.52
N PRO A 101 -4.91 15.96 1.99
CA PRO A 101 -3.86 15.23 1.32
C PRO A 101 -3.30 14.11 2.18
N THR A 102 -3.19 12.92 1.62
CA THR A 102 -2.59 11.75 2.27
C THR A 102 -1.06 11.85 2.25
N ALA A 103 -0.39 11.14 3.16
CA ALA A 103 1.07 11.08 3.16
C ALA A 103 1.64 10.55 1.83
N ALA A 104 0.93 9.64 1.15
CA ALA A 104 1.32 9.13 -0.16
C ALA A 104 1.20 10.18 -1.27
N GLU A 105 0.13 10.99 -1.26
CA GLU A 105 -0.04 12.11 -2.20
C GLU A 105 1.04 13.17 -1.98
N ILE A 106 1.32 13.53 -0.72
CA ILE A 106 2.37 14.51 -0.37
C ILE A 106 3.74 14.01 -0.83
N PHE A 107 4.09 12.77 -0.50
CA PHE A 107 5.38 12.18 -0.87
C PHE A 107 5.52 12.01 -2.39
N GLY A 108 4.47 11.53 -3.06
CA GLY A 108 4.47 11.37 -4.51
C GLY A 108 4.72 12.70 -5.23
N HIS A 109 4.06 13.76 -4.79
CA HIS A 109 4.26 15.10 -5.35
C HIS A 109 5.62 15.70 -5.00
N LEU A 110 6.12 15.46 -3.77
CA LEU A 110 7.49 15.85 -3.40
C LEU A 110 8.51 15.25 -4.38
N VAL A 111 8.39 13.95 -4.68
CA VAL A 111 9.29 13.27 -5.64
C VAL A 111 9.13 13.85 -7.05
N VAL A 112 7.91 14.04 -7.52
CA VAL A 112 7.64 14.60 -8.86
C VAL A 112 8.21 16.00 -8.99
N TRP A 113 7.94 16.88 -8.03
CA TRP A 113 8.45 18.26 -8.07
C TRP A 113 9.97 18.33 -7.94
N SER A 114 10.58 17.47 -7.10
CA SER A 114 12.05 17.37 -7.01
C SER A 114 12.67 16.94 -8.34
N ILE A 115 12.08 15.97 -9.03
CA ILE A 115 12.55 15.55 -10.36
C ILE A 115 12.38 16.70 -11.38
N ILE A 116 11.25 17.38 -11.39
CA ILE A 116 10.98 18.48 -12.33
C ILE A 116 11.94 19.65 -12.07
N ALA A 117 12.11 20.06 -10.82
CA ALA A 117 12.89 21.23 -10.49
C ALA A 117 14.40 20.98 -10.58
N GLU A 118 14.88 19.85 -10.05
CA GLU A 118 16.30 19.62 -9.85
C GLU A 118 16.95 18.81 -10.98
N LEU A 119 16.19 17.95 -11.66
CA LEU A 119 16.72 17.08 -12.70
C LEU A 119 16.35 17.57 -14.11
N LEU A 120 15.06 17.89 -14.33
CA LEU A 120 14.58 18.32 -15.65
C LEU A 120 14.77 19.81 -15.86
N GLY A 121 14.60 20.65 -14.83
CA GLY A 121 14.75 22.09 -14.91
C GLY A 121 16.12 22.53 -15.50
N PRO A 122 17.26 22.04 -14.98
CA PRO A 122 18.58 22.34 -15.53
C PRO A 122 18.77 21.87 -16.98
N PHE A 123 18.09 20.80 -17.39
CA PHE A 123 18.18 20.28 -18.76
C PHE A 123 17.46 21.19 -19.76
N PHE A 124 16.29 21.73 -19.41
CA PHE A 124 15.50 22.57 -20.31
C PHE A 124 15.84 24.08 -20.21
N PHE A 125 16.34 24.53 -19.06
CA PHE A 125 16.57 25.93 -18.76
C PHE A 125 18.00 26.17 -18.24
N PRO A 126 18.92 26.68 -19.05
CA PRO A 126 20.34 26.86 -18.69
C PRO A 126 20.60 27.76 -17.47
N TRP A 127 19.60 28.55 -17.05
CA TRP A 127 19.68 29.42 -15.87
C TRP A 127 19.19 28.77 -14.58
N VAL A 128 18.67 27.53 -14.64
CA VAL A 128 18.26 26.74 -13.48
C VAL A 128 19.43 25.85 -13.08
N VAL A 129 19.82 25.93 -11.83
CA VAL A 129 20.87 25.07 -11.25
C VAL A 129 20.20 24.14 -10.23
N GLY A 130 20.35 22.83 -10.42
CA GLY A 130 19.89 21.84 -9.45
C GLY A 130 20.73 21.89 -8.19
N ASP A 131 20.09 21.97 -7.02
CA ASP A 131 20.72 21.97 -5.71
C ASP A 131 20.02 20.96 -4.79
N PRO A 132 20.72 19.91 -4.33
CA PRO A 132 20.15 18.94 -3.39
C PRO A 132 19.59 19.56 -2.11
N ALA A 133 20.06 20.75 -1.70
CA ALA A 133 19.55 21.46 -0.54
C ALA A 133 18.12 21.99 -0.77
N ASP A 134 17.75 22.31 -2.03
CA ASP A 134 16.40 22.72 -2.39
C ASP A 134 15.40 21.57 -2.13
N VAL A 135 15.80 20.31 -2.40
CA VAL A 135 14.99 19.12 -2.09
C VAL A 135 14.72 18.99 -0.59
N ALA A 136 15.69 19.35 0.25
CA ALA A 136 15.48 19.36 1.70
C ALA A 136 14.48 20.44 2.12
N ALA A 137 14.50 21.62 1.48
CA ALA A 137 13.52 22.68 1.70
C ALA A 137 12.11 22.25 1.25
N TYR A 138 11.97 21.64 0.06
CA TYR A 138 10.68 21.03 -0.37
C TYR A 138 10.18 20.01 0.64
N GLY A 139 11.08 19.12 1.12
CA GLY A 139 10.77 18.09 2.12
C GLY A 139 10.28 18.68 3.44
N LEU A 140 10.93 19.72 3.95
CA LEU A 140 10.53 20.41 5.17
C LEU A 140 9.14 21.07 5.00
N GLY A 141 8.91 21.76 3.89
CA GLY A 141 7.62 22.33 3.54
C GLY A 141 6.51 21.29 3.44
N ALA A 142 6.80 20.15 2.83
CA ALA A 142 5.88 19.01 2.73
C ALA A 142 5.51 18.44 4.12
N VAL A 143 6.47 18.30 5.02
CA VAL A 143 6.25 17.83 6.40
C VAL A 143 5.37 18.81 7.18
N LEU A 144 5.69 20.11 7.15
CA LEU A 144 4.93 21.15 7.86
C LEU A 144 3.48 21.22 7.37
N ALA A 145 3.28 21.22 6.05
CA ALA A 145 1.95 21.23 5.46
C ALA A 145 1.19 19.93 5.77
N GLY A 146 1.84 18.77 5.67
CA GLY A 146 1.28 17.47 6.01
C GLY A 146 0.81 17.37 7.47
N MET A 147 1.60 17.90 8.41
CA MET A 147 1.22 17.99 9.82
C MET A 147 -0.02 18.88 10.03
N TRP A 148 -0.10 19.99 9.33
CA TRP A 148 -1.25 20.88 9.40
C TRP A 148 -2.51 20.24 8.81
N TRP A 149 -2.45 19.68 7.62
CA TRP A 149 -3.61 19.06 6.97
C TRP A 149 -4.13 17.87 7.77
N ASN A 150 -3.24 17.10 8.39
CA ASN A 150 -3.58 15.92 9.17
C ASN A 150 -3.67 16.18 10.69
N ARG A 151 -3.65 17.44 11.13
CA ARG A 151 -3.68 17.81 12.56
C ARG A 151 -4.86 17.23 13.35
N ALA A 152 -6.02 17.05 12.72
CA ALA A 152 -7.17 16.42 13.36
C ALA A 152 -6.96 14.92 13.57
N GLY A 153 -6.28 14.26 12.65
CA GLY A 153 -5.82 12.86 12.78
C GLY A 153 -4.71 12.73 13.83
N LEU A 154 -3.76 13.68 13.83
CA LEU A 154 -2.66 13.70 14.81
C LEU A 154 -3.18 13.91 16.24
N ARG A 155 -4.16 14.79 16.44
CA ARG A 155 -4.86 14.95 17.73
C ARG A 155 -5.61 13.70 18.15
N LYS A 156 -6.28 13.00 17.22
CA LYS A 156 -6.91 11.70 17.47
C LYS A 156 -5.90 10.61 17.80
N LEU A 157 -4.71 10.63 17.21
CA LEU A 157 -3.60 9.72 17.53
C LEU A 157 -3.02 9.95 18.92
N ILE A 158 -2.97 11.21 19.37
CA ILE A 158 -2.48 11.59 20.70
C ILE A 158 -3.54 11.29 21.77
N THR A 159 -4.84 11.44 21.46
CA THR A 159 -5.94 11.15 22.40
C THR A 159 -6.44 9.72 22.36
N ALA A 160 -6.20 8.97 21.26
CA ALA A 160 -6.56 7.57 21.14
C ALA A 160 -5.36 6.67 21.44
N ALA A 161 -5.05 6.54 22.72
CA ALA A 161 -4.23 5.42 23.23
C ALA A 161 -4.95 4.04 23.10
N VAL A 162 -6.11 3.99 22.45
CA VAL A 162 -6.75 2.76 21.95
C VAL A 162 -6.25 2.55 20.53
N GLN A 163 -5.23 1.72 20.40
CA GLN A 163 -4.66 1.34 19.10
C GLN A 163 -5.72 0.57 18.29
N PRO A 164 -6.13 1.04 17.07
CA PRO A 164 -6.85 0.19 16.17
C PRO A 164 -5.99 -1.05 15.88
N SER A 165 -6.62 -2.22 15.91
CA SER A 165 -5.92 -3.49 15.64
C SER A 165 -5.17 -3.41 14.30
N PRO A 166 -4.05 -4.11 14.11
CA PRO A 166 -3.34 -4.17 12.83
C PRO A 166 -4.27 -4.48 11.66
N VAL A 167 -5.31 -5.29 11.91
CA VAL A 167 -6.35 -5.68 10.94
C VAL A 167 -7.12 -4.48 10.36
N ALA A 168 -7.54 -3.53 11.19
CA ALA A 168 -8.29 -2.34 10.73
C ALA A 168 -7.50 -1.45 9.75
N ARG A 169 -6.18 -1.57 9.72
CA ARG A 169 -5.32 -0.83 8.79
C ARG A 169 -5.14 -1.53 7.45
N PHE A 170 -5.18 -2.86 7.42
CA PHE A 170 -5.25 -3.62 6.18
C PHE A 170 -6.53 -3.32 5.39
N ASP A 171 -7.63 -3.01 6.06
CA ASP A 171 -8.90 -2.63 5.42
C ASP A 171 -8.75 -1.39 4.52
N HIS A 172 -7.96 -0.40 4.93
CA HIS A 172 -7.69 0.78 4.09
C HIS A 172 -6.84 0.45 2.87
N LEU A 173 -5.90 -0.50 3.00
CA LEU A 173 -5.01 -0.90 1.91
C LEU A 173 -5.70 -1.82 0.91
N ALA A 174 -6.71 -2.59 1.33
CA ALA A 174 -7.39 -3.61 0.54
C ALA A 174 -7.86 -3.10 -0.84
N ARG A 175 -8.34 -1.85 -0.91
CA ARG A 175 -8.83 -1.24 -2.16
C ARG A 175 -7.72 -1.03 -3.19
N HIS A 176 -6.51 -0.75 -2.75
CA HIS A 176 -5.37 -0.38 -3.60
C HIS A 176 -4.40 -1.53 -3.81
N TYR A 177 -4.53 -2.58 -3.05
CA TYR A 177 -3.59 -3.70 -3.04
C TYR A 177 -3.48 -4.40 -4.41
N ASP A 178 -4.59 -4.62 -5.13
CA ASP A 178 -4.60 -5.29 -6.45
C ASP A 178 -3.77 -4.49 -7.49
N TRP A 179 -3.94 -3.18 -7.53
CA TRP A 179 -3.15 -2.29 -8.37
C TRP A 179 -1.68 -2.26 -7.95
N MET A 180 -1.40 -2.17 -6.65
CA MET A 180 -0.04 -2.20 -6.12
C MET A 180 0.66 -3.53 -6.42
N GLU A 181 -0.01 -4.66 -6.22
CA GLU A 181 0.51 -5.99 -6.57
C GLU A 181 0.85 -6.07 -8.06
N SER A 182 -0.05 -5.61 -8.91
CA SER A 182 0.11 -5.64 -10.37
C SER A 182 1.27 -4.75 -10.84
N LEU A 183 1.41 -3.56 -10.27
CA LEU A 183 2.48 -2.62 -10.61
C LEU A 183 3.85 -3.10 -10.13
N LEU A 184 3.94 -3.59 -8.88
CA LEU A 184 5.22 -3.93 -8.27
C LEU A 184 5.73 -5.32 -8.66
N ALA A 185 4.83 -6.26 -8.92
CA ALA A 185 5.19 -7.66 -9.11
C ALA A 185 4.92 -8.19 -10.54
N GLY A 186 4.18 -7.46 -11.40
CA GLY A 186 4.02 -7.78 -12.81
C GLY A 186 3.60 -9.22 -13.09
N GLY A 187 2.62 -9.78 -12.36
CA GLY A 187 2.16 -11.17 -12.53
C GLY A 187 3.05 -12.25 -11.86
N LYS A 188 4.24 -11.90 -11.36
CA LYS A 188 5.17 -12.88 -10.75
C LYS A 188 4.60 -13.53 -9.49
N LEU A 189 3.82 -12.81 -8.69
CA LEU A 189 3.16 -13.36 -7.50
C LEU A 189 2.08 -14.36 -7.90
N GLU A 190 1.31 -14.09 -8.95
CA GLU A 190 0.29 -14.98 -9.47
C GLU A 190 0.92 -16.25 -10.04
N ASN A 191 1.99 -16.13 -10.82
CA ASN A 191 2.76 -17.28 -11.31
C ASN A 191 3.31 -18.14 -10.17
N CYS A 192 3.75 -17.51 -9.07
CA CYS A 192 4.23 -18.22 -7.89
C CYS A 192 3.09 -18.98 -7.18
N ARG A 193 1.91 -18.35 -6.99
CA ARG A 193 0.72 -18.98 -6.39
C ARG A 193 0.26 -20.20 -7.18
N ASN A 194 0.30 -20.10 -8.50
CA ASN A 194 -0.22 -21.12 -9.41
C ASN A 194 0.82 -22.16 -9.84
N ALA A 195 2.05 -22.08 -9.34
CA ALA A 195 3.18 -22.86 -9.84
C ALA A 195 3.10 -24.38 -9.66
N LEU A 196 2.36 -24.84 -8.65
CA LEU A 196 2.35 -26.25 -8.23
C LEU A 196 0.97 -26.92 -8.39
N TRP A 197 0.13 -26.40 -9.31
CA TRP A 197 -1.19 -26.97 -9.57
C TRP A 197 -1.16 -28.45 -9.93
N ASP A 198 -0.19 -28.87 -10.75
CA ASP A 198 -0.09 -30.24 -11.25
C ASP A 198 0.42 -31.22 -10.19
N ASP A 199 0.98 -30.70 -9.11
CA ASP A 199 1.47 -31.48 -7.98
C ASP A 199 0.40 -31.65 -6.86
N ILE A 200 -0.77 -30.94 -6.99
CA ILE A 200 -1.89 -31.04 -6.03
C ILE A 200 -2.79 -32.21 -6.41
N PRO A 201 -3.05 -33.16 -5.48
CA PRO A 201 -4.00 -34.24 -5.73
C PRO A 201 -5.42 -33.73 -5.96
N PRO A 202 -6.34 -34.54 -6.54
CA PRO A 202 -7.76 -34.22 -6.56
C PRO A 202 -8.26 -33.86 -5.17
N LEU A 203 -8.94 -32.72 -5.02
CA LEU A 203 -9.41 -32.20 -3.75
C LEU A 203 -10.92 -32.00 -3.74
N ARG A 204 -11.53 -32.22 -2.58
CA ARG A 204 -12.96 -31.97 -2.30
C ARG A 204 -13.16 -30.77 -1.40
N SER A 205 -12.15 -30.44 -0.59
CA SER A 205 -12.22 -29.34 0.37
C SER A 205 -10.89 -28.63 0.49
N ALA A 206 -10.93 -27.28 0.50
CA ALA A 206 -9.75 -26.44 0.66
C ALA A 206 -9.96 -25.34 1.70
N LEU A 207 -8.92 -25.02 2.44
CA LEU A 207 -8.84 -23.88 3.33
C LEU A 207 -7.83 -22.87 2.77
N LEU A 208 -8.30 -21.68 2.40
CA LEU A 208 -7.47 -20.57 1.94
C LEU A 208 -7.35 -19.54 3.08
N VAL A 209 -6.13 -19.24 3.50
CA VAL A 209 -5.87 -18.33 4.61
C VAL A 209 -5.09 -17.12 4.13
N GLY A 210 -5.65 -15.92 4.35
CA GLY A 210 -5.05 -14.67 3.90
C GLY A 210 -5.05 -14.55 2.39
N GLU A 211 -6.15 -14.93 1.72
CA GLU A 211 -6.25 -15.00 0.26
C GLU A 211 -6.16 -13.63 -0.42
N GLY A 212 -6.44 -12.56 0.30
CA GLY A 212 -6.41 -11.20 -0.22
C GLY A 212 -7.53 -10.94 -1.23
N HIS A 213 -7.20 -10.80 -2.54
CA HIS A 213 -8.19 -10.42 -3.56
C HIS A 213 -8.90 -11.58 -4.27
N GLY A 214 -8.67 -12.82 -3.87
CA GLY A 214 -9.34 -13.97 -4.43
C GLY A 214 -8.84 -14.44 -5.81
N LYS A 215 -7.62 -14.06 -6.23
CA LYS A 215 -7.04 -14.52 -7.50
C LYS A 215 -6.81 -16.02 -7.52
N PHE A 216 -6.20 -16.55 -6.44
CA PHE A 216 -5.96 -17.99 -6.32
C PHE A 216 -7.26 -18.75 -6.11
N LEU A 217 -8.20 -18.21 -5.32
CA LEU A 217 -9.53 -18.79 -5.14
C LEU A 217 -10.27 -18.95 -6.47
N ALA A 218 -10.26 -17.92 -7.32
CA ALA A 218 -10.85 -18.01 -8.67
C ALA A 218 -10.19 -19.12 -9.51
N SER A 219 -8.86 -19.20 -9.50
CA SER A 219 -8.10 -20.25 -10.20
C SER A 219 -8.41 -21.64 -9.65
N LEU A 220 -8.57 -21.78 -8.33
CA LEU A 220 -8.93 -23.03 -7.67
C LEU A 220 -10.33 -23.50 -8.09
N LEU A 221 -11.30 -22.60 -8.08
CA LEU A 221 -12.70 -22.93 -8.47
C LEU A 221 -12.82 -23.29 -9.96
N LYS A 222 -11.99 -22.70 -10.83
CA LYS A 222 -11.91 -23.12 -12.25
C LYS A 222 -11.40 -24.55 -12.39
N ARG A 223 -10.36 -24.91 -11.62
CA ARG A 223 -9.73 -26.24 -11.72
C ARG A 223 -10.49 -27.32 -10.98
N TYR A 224 -11.12 -26.99 -9.87
CA TYR A 224 -11.88 -27.91 -9.00
C TYR A 224 -13.30 -27.38 -8.74
N PRO A 225 -14.19 -27.42 -9.76
CA PRO A 225 -15.51 -26.79 -9.64
C PRO A 225 -16.41 -27.41 -8.57
N ALA A 226 -16.12 -28.66 -8.16
CA ALA A 226 -16.87 -29.37 -7.14
C ALA A 226 -16.35 -29.14 -5.72
N ALA A 227 -15.18 -28.51 -5.55
CA ALA A 227 -14.56 -28.33 -4.25
C ALA A 227 -15.34 -27.34 -3.38
N LYS A 228 -15.45 -27.65 -2.07
CA LYS A 228 -15.89 -26.72 -1.05
C LYS A 228 -14.69 -25.94 -0.53
N VAL A 229 -14.79 -24.63 -0.47
CA VAL A 229 -13.65 -23.77 -0.07
C VAL A 229 -14.06 -22.91 1.10
N THR A 230 -13.28 -22.95 2.19
CA THR A 230 -13.35 -21.98 3.27
C THR A 230 -12.26 -20.93 3.04
N CYS A 231 -12.65 -19.68 2.89
CA CYS A 231 -11.75 -18.53 2.69
C CYS A 231 -11.73 -17.69 3.97
N VAL A 232 -10.60 -17.64 4.64
CA VAL A 232 -10.42 -16.93 5.92
C VAL A 232 -9.51 -15.75 5.73
N ASP A 233 -9.95 -14.58 6.19
CA ASP A 233 -9.14 -13.38 6.22
C ASP A 233 -9.48 -12.54 7.45
N ALA A 234 -8.48 -11.88 8.02
CA ALA A 234 -8.65 -10.96 9.14
C ALA A 234 -9.28 -9.62 8.72
N SER A 235 -9.25 -9.30 7.43
CA SER A 235 -9.83 -8.09 6.85
C SER A 235 -11.19 -8.39 6.22
N GLU A 236 -12.25 -7.80 6.76
CA GLU A 236 -13.59 -7.89 6.17
C GLU A 236 -13.62 -7.26 4.77
N GLN A 237 -12.83 -6.22 4.53
CA GLN A 237 -12.76 -5.57 3.23
C GLN A 237 -12.11 -6.48 2.18
N MET A 238 -11.08 -7.25 2.54
CA MET A 238 -10.49 -8.25 1.64
C MET A 238 -11.52 -9.33 1.27
N LEU A 239 -12.29 -9.84 2.21
CA LEU A 239 -13.37 -10.78 1.94
C LEU A 239 -14.44 -10.18 1.01
N LYS A 240 -14.79 -8.90 1.17
CA LYS A 240 -15.70 -8.18 0.27
C LYS A 240 -15.14 -8.05 -1.14
N VAL A 241 -13.84 -7.74 -1.27
CA VAL A 241 -13.16 -7.65 -2.58
C VAL A 241 -13.14 -9.01 -3.27
N THR A 242 -12.77 -10.07 -2.54
CA THR A 242 -12.78 -11.46 -3.03
C THR A 242 -14.16 -11.89 -3.51
N ARG A 243 -15.21 -11.64 -2.71
CA ARG A 243 -16.59 -11.96 -3.09
C ARG A 243 -17.01 -11.24 -4.36
N ARG A 244 -16.72 -9.94 -4.49
CA ARG A 244 -17.02 -9.16 -5.70
C ARG A 244 -16.27 -9.68 -6.93
N ARG A 245 -15.03 -10.12 -6.79
CA ARG A 245 -14.26 -10.75 -7.89
C ARG A 245 -14.97 -12.01 -8.38
N LEU A 246 -15.31 -12.93 -7.49
CA LEU A 246 -16.00 -14.17 -7.87
C LEU A 246 -17.34 -13.90 -8.54
N GLN A 247 -18.10 -12.92 -8.06
CA GLN A 247 -19.36 -12.51 -8.70
C GLN A 247 -19.16 -11.96 -10.12
N ARG A 248 -18.13 -11.13 -10.33
CA ARG A 248 -17.78 -10.60 -11.66
C ARG A 248 -17.34 -11.70 -12.62
N GLU A 249 -16.64 -12.72 -12.12
CA GLU A 249 -16.19 -13.86 -12.92
C GLU A 249 -17.26 -14.96 -13.00
N LEU A 250 -18.50 -14.70 -12.54
CA LEU A 250 -19.66 -15.58 -12.60
C LEU A 250 -19.51 -16.92 -11.86
N PHE A 251 -18.68 -16.95 -10.80
CA PHE A 251 -18.60 -18.12 -9.95
C PHE A 251 -19.77 -18.23 -8.98
N SER A 252 -20.26 -19.46 -8.78
CA SER A 252 -21.24 -19.74 -7.74
C SER A 252 -20.61 -19.64 -6.35
N LEU A 253 -21.17 -18.78 -5.50
CA LEU A 253 -20.70 -18.61 -4.11
C LEU A 253 -21.20 -19.71 -3.16
N GLN A 254 -22.10 -20.59 -3.57
CA GLN A 254 -22.70 -21.63 -2.72
C GLN A 254 -21.67 -22.62 -2.12
N ARG A 255 -20.50 -22.74 -2.73
CA ARG A 255 -19.42 -23.63 -2.28
C ARG A 255 -18.27 -22.89 -1.61
N VAL A 256 -18.41 -21.59 -1.40
CA VAL A 256 -17.38 -20.76 -0.77
C VAL A 256 -17.92 -20.20 0.52
N GLU A 257 -17.36 -20.64 1.63
CA GLU A 257 -17.57 -20.07 2.95
C GLU A 257 -16.55 -18.97 3.20
N PHE A 258 -17.03 -17.78 3.56
CA PHE A 258 -16.17 -16.64 3.91
C PHE A 258 -16.17 -16.45 5.42
N VAL A 259 -15.01 -16.58 6.03
CA VAL A 259 -14.82 -16.46 7.49
C VAL A 259 -13.98 -15.22 7.80
N HIS A 260 -14.58 -14.27 8.50
CA HIS A 260 -13.86 -13.10 9.02
C HIS A 260 -13.23 -13.47 10.37
N ALA A 261 -11.95 -13.83 10.36
CA ALA A 261 -11.25 -14.24 11.55
C ALA A 261 -9.73 -14.02 11.43
N ALA A 262 -9.08 -13.80 12.58
CA ALA A 262 -7.63 -13.62 12.68
C ALA A 262 -6.96 -14.86 13.28
N LEU A 263 -5.81 -15.26 12.74
CA LEU A 263 -4.96 -16.29 13.31
C LEU A 263 -3.92 -15.66 14.28
N PRO A 264 -3.56 -16.41 15.32
CA PRO A 264 -3.93 -17.78 15.66
C PRO A 264 -5.23 -17.91 16.50
N SER A 265 -6.05 -16.86 16.65
CA SER A 265 -7.24 -16.87 17.54
C SER A 265 -8.41 -17.70 17.00
N TRP A 266 -8.44 -17.98 15.69
CA TRP A 266 -9.46 -18.80 15.06
C TRP A 266 -8.97 -20.23 14.86
N ASN A 267 -9.81 -21.21 15.23
CA ASN A 267 -9.52 -22.64 15.09
C ASN A 267 -10.37 -23.24 13.97
N PRO A 268 -9.78 -23.71 12.87
CA PRO A 268 -10.50 -24.43 11.83
C PRO A 268 -10.94 -25.81 12.34
N PRO A 269 -12.02 -26.39 11.77
CA PRO A 269 -12.45 -27.75 12.12
C PRO A 269 -11.35 -28.77 11.76
N SER A 270 -11.11 -29.71 12.69
CA SER A 270 -10.09 -30.76 12.53
C SER A 270 -10.41 -31.68 11.37
N GLN A 271 -9.39 -32.18 10.68
CA GLN A 271 -9.46 -33.16 9.60
C GLN A 271 -10.52 -32.87 8.53
N SER A 272 -10.68 -31.59 8.18
CA SER A 272 -11.76 -31.15 7.29
C SER A 272 -11.29 -30.81 5.89
N TYR A 273 -9.98 -30.58 5.69
CA TYR A 273 -9.47 -30.06 4.42
C TYR A 273 -8.43 -31.01 3.80
N ASP A 274 -8.52 -31.14 2.45
CA ASP A 274 -7.57 -31.86 1.61
C ASP A 274 -6.39 -30.97 1.22
N LEU A 275 -6.60 -29.64 1.26
CA LEU A 275 -5.60 -28.62 0.95
C LEU A 275 -5.70 -27.45 1.92
N ILE A 276 -4.60 -27.01 2.48
CA ILE A 276 -4.45 -25.65 3.02
C ILE A 276 -3.56 -24.87 2.06
N ALA A 277 -3.93 -23.63 1.71
CA ALA A 277 -3.10 -22.71 0.96
C ALA A 277 -2.87 -21.42 1.75
N THR A 278 -1.60 -21.03 1.84
CA THR A 278 -1.16 -19.79 2.47
C THR A 278 -0.22 -19.08 1.49
N HIS A 279 -0.67 -17.95 0.93
CA HIS A 279 0.06 -17.21 -0.08
C HIS A 279 0.42 -15.82 0.42
N PHE A 280 1.72 -15.55 0.61
CA PHE A 280 2.23 -14.28 1.12
C PHE A 280 1.55 -13.91 2.44
N PHE A 281 1.41 -14.90 3.29
CA PHE A 281 0.67 -14.83 4.54
C PHE A 281 1.55 -15.19 5.76
N LEU A 282 2.33 -16.26 5.67
CA LEU A 282 3.16 -16.72 6.81
C LEU A 282 4.31 -15.75 7.10
N ASP A 283 4.78 -14.99 6.11
CA ASP A 283 5.80 -13.96 6.24
C ASP A 283 5.31 -12.73 7.04
N CYS A 284 4.00 -12.58 7.22
CA CYS A 284 3.40 -11.50 8.02
C CYS A 284 3.58 -11.70 9.53
N PHE A 285 3.97 -12.90 9.97
CA PHE A 285 4.05 -13.23 11.38
C PHE A 285 5.50 -13.18 11.92
N PRO A 286 5.70 -12.63 13.11
CA PRO A 286 6.96 -12.74 13.83
C PRO A 286 7.19 -14.20 14.29
N ARG A 287 8.43 -14.52 14.66
CA ARG A 287 8.88 -15.88 14.93
C ARG A 287 8.09 -16.60 16.03
N ASP A 288 7.70 -15.90 17.05
CA ASP A 288 6.93 -16.38 18.21
C ASP A 288 5.50 -16.76 17.83
N GLN A 289 4.86 -16.00 16.95
CA GLN A 289 3.49 -16.26 16.52
C GLN A 289 3.40 -17.31 15.40
N LEU A 290 4.43 -17.40 14.53
CA LEU A 290 4.42 -18.32 13.38
C LEU A 290 4.25 -19.78 13.77
N SER A 291 4.84 -20.22 14.89
CA SER A 291 4.65 -21.58 15.41
C SER A 291 3.20 -21.82 15.85
N ALA A 292 2.60 -20.85 16.52
CA ALA A 292 1.19 -20.93 16.96
C ALA A 292 0.24 -21.00 15.76
N VAL A 293 0.46 -20.15 14.72
CA VAL A 293 -0.34 -20.18 13.49
C VAL A 293 -0.27 -21.55 12.80
N ILE A 294 0.93 -22.11 12.64
CA ILE A 294 1.10 -23.43 12.04
C ILE A 294 0.45 -24.52 12.91
N GLY A 295 0.59 -24.42 14.25
CA GLY A 295 -0.01 -25.35 15.19
C GLY A 295 -1.53 -25.38 15.15
N VAL A 296 -2.16 -24.23 14.94
CA VAL A 296 -3.63 -24.11 14.80
C VAL A 296 -4.12 -24.67 13.45
N LEU A 297 -3.36 -24.45 12.36
CA LEU A 297 -3.76 -24.88 11.01
C LEU A 297 -3.49 -26.37 10.76
N GLN A 298 -2.44 -26.95 11.36
CA GLN A 298 -2.03 -28.35 11.12
C GLN A 298 -3.17 -29.38 11.40
N PRO A 299 -3.92 -29.29 12.51
CA PRO A 299 -4.98 -30.29 12.79
C PRO A 299 -6.13 -30.28 11.79
N ALA A 300 -6.31 -29.19 11.04
CA ALA A 300 -7.37 -29.04 10.05
C ALA A 300 -7.17 -29.92 8.79
N LEU A 301 -5.92 -30.33 8.53
CA LEU A 301 -5.59 -31.20 7.41
C LEU A 301 -5.98 -32.65 7.68
N ARG A 302 -6.59 -33.28 6.69
CA ARG A 302 -6.82 -34.74 6.66
C ARG A 302 -5.51 -35.52 6.53
N PRO A 303 -5.48 -36.80 6.91
CA PRO A 303 -4.35 -37.66 6.56
C PRO A 303 -4.07 -37.64 5.04
N GLY A 304 -2.81 -37.49 4.65
CA GLY A 304 -2.40 -37.40 3.25
C GLY A 304 -2.68 -36.07 2.54
N ALA A 305 -3.32 -35.11 3.20
CA ALA A 305 -3.59 -33.78 2.66
C ALA A 305 -2.31 -32.95 2.48
N CYS A 306 -2.43 -31.90 1.67
CA CYS A 306 -1.31 -31.04 1.31
C CYS A 306 -1.44 -29.64 1.90
N TRP A 307 -0.29 -29.00 2.14
CA TRP A 307 -0.19 -27.58 2.43
C TRP A 307 0.61 -26.87 1.37
N LEU A 308 -0.02 -25.99 0.61
CA LEU A 308 0.62 -25.14 -0.41
C LEU A 308 1.03 -23.81 0.21
N VAL A 309 2.31 -23.51 0.16
CA VAL A 309 2.91 -22.27 0.67
C VAL A 309 3.57 -21.53 -0.46
N SER A 310 3.12 -20.31 -0.76
CA SER A 310 3.86 -19.39 -1.63
C SER A 310 4.27 -18.18 -0.81
N ASP A 311 5.56 -17.84 -0.78
CA ASP A 311 6.05 -16.83 0.14
C ASP A 311 7.33 -16.16 -0.38
N PHE A 312 7.71 -15.08 0.26
CA PHE A 312 9.00 -14.45 0.03
C PHE A 312 10.15 -15.26 0.63
N GLN A 313 11.32 -15.14 0.04
CA GLN A 313 12.54 -15.72 0.60
C GLN A 313 13.76 -14.84 0.34
N ILE A 314 14.84 -15.08 1.09
CA ILE A 314 16.16 -14.49 0.86
C ILE A 314 17.08 -15.59 0.35
N PRO A 315 17.61 -15.49 -0.88
CA PRO A 315 18.62 -16.41 -1.42
C PRO A 315 19.87 -16.52 -0.53
N ARG A 316 20.57 -17.65 -0.62
CA ARG A 316 21.69 -17.95 0.28
C ARG A 316 22.91 -17.04 0.10
N SER A 317 23.21 -16.62 -1.16
CA SER A 317 24.45 -15.89 -1.49
C SER A 317 24.32 -15.01 -2.72
N GLY A 318 25.34 -14.21 -2.99
CA GLY A 318 25.53 -13.43 -4.20
C GLY A 318 24.64 -12.20 -4.33
N LEU A 319 24.64 -11.56 -5.51
CA LEU A 319 23.86 -10.37 -5.84
C LEU A 319 22.36 -10.57 -5.64
N ARG A 320 21.86 -11.81 -5.85
CA ARG A 320 20.46 -12.18 -5.59
C ARG A 320 20.05 -11.94 -4.13
N ARG A 321 20.97 -12.24 -3.19
CA ARG A 321 20.75 -12.00 -1.76
C ARG A 321 20.70 -10.52 -1.42
N LEU A 322 21.60 -9.73 -2.00
CA LEU A 322 21.63 -8.27 -1.78
C LEU A 322 20.35 -7.62 -2.29
N ARG A 323 19.96 -7.95 -3.54
CA ARG A 323 18.70 -7.49 -4.15
C ARG A 323 17.50 -7.86 -3.28
N ALA A 324 17.40 -9.13 -2.85
CA ALA A 324 16.29 -9.60 -2.03
C ALA A 324 16.23 -8.86 -0.68
N ARG A 325 17.37 -8.66 -0.02
CA ARG A 325 17.45 -7.91 1.24
C ARG A 325 16.99 -6.45 1.08
N PHE A 326 17.40 -5.81 -0.01
CA PHE A 326 17.00 -4.44 -0.32
C PHE A 326 15.49 -4.34 -0.53
N ILE A 327 14.92 -5.23 -1.39
CA ILE A 327 13.47 -5.28 -1.65
C ILE A 327 12.69 -5.53 -0.35
N HIS A 328 13.13 -6.51 0.46
CA HIS A 328 12.46 -6.78 1.75
C HIS A 328 12.52 -5.59 2.70
N ARG A 329 13.65 -4.89 2.76
CA ARG A 329 13.79 -3.71 3.63
C ARG A 329 12.81 -2.61 3.25
N LEU A 330 12.66 -2.35 1.94
CA LEU A 330 11.67 -1.39 1.43
C LEU A 330 10.24 -1.86 1.69
N MET A 331 9.94 -3.11 1.37
CA MET A 331 8.61 -3.71 1.54
C MET A 331 8.16 -3.71 3.01
N TYR A 332 8.98 -4.23 3.92
CA TYR A 332 8.65 -4.24 5.35
C TYR A 332 8.62 -2.82 5.94
N GLY A 333 9.48 -1.91 5.48
CA GLY A 333 9.41 -0.49 5.84
C GLY A 333 8.07 0.12 5.47
N PHE A 334 7.63 -0.09 4.23
CA PHE A 334 6.33 0.37 3.73
C PHE A 334 5.16 -0.24 4.52
N PHE A 335 5.10 -1.58 4.66
CA PHE A 335 4.00 -2.24 5.36
C PHE A 335 3.96 -1.88 6.85
N ARG A 336 5.09 -1.74 7.52
CA ARG A 336 5.13 -1.26 8.92
C ARG A 336 4.57 0.15 9.05
N PHE A 337 4.91 1.02 8.12
CA PHE A 337 4.37 2.39 8.08
C PHE A 337 2.87 2.38 7.77
N ALA A 338 2.45 1.67 6.72
CA ALA A 338 1.08 1.68 6.22
C ALA A 338 0.11 0.88 7.08
N THR A 339 0.51 -0.30 7.59
CA THR A 339 -0.38 -1.25 8.27
C THR A 339 0.01 -1.58 9.71
N LYS A 340 1.15 -1.08 10.22
CA LYS A 340 1.78 -1.51 11.50
C LYS A 340 1.96 -3.03 11.58
N LEU A 341 2.35 -3.64 10.46
CA LEU A 341 2.64 -5.06 10.41
C LEU A 341 3.56 -5.47 11.58
N PRO A 342 3.22 -6.51 12.37
CA PRO A 342 4.03 -6.94 13.51
C PRO A 342 5.42 -7.44 13.10
N ALA A 343 5.51 -8.10 11.92
CA ALA A 343 6.77 -8.59 11.40
C ALA A 343 7.70 -7.44 10.98
N SER A 344 8.92 -7.43 11.52
CA SER A 344 9.97 -6.47 11.18
C SER A 344 10.97 -7.02 10.17
N ARG A 345 10.96 -8.33 9.95
CA ARG A 345 11.86 -9.07 9.07
C ARG A 345 11.21 -10.36 8.62
N LEU A 346 11.64 -10.83 7.46
CA LEU A 346 11.21 -12.13 6.92
C LEU A 346 11.66 -13.27 7.86
N VAL A 347 10.70 -14.10 8.27
CA VAL A 347 10.93 -15.35 8.99
C VAL A 347 10.51 -16.51 8.10
N SER A 348 11.44 -17.41 7.80
CA SER A 348 11.13 -18.58 6.97
C SER A 348 10.19 -19.55 7.70
N PRO A 349 9.05 -19.97 7.11
CA PRO A 349 8.14 -20.93 7.74
C PRO A 349 8.66 -22.37 7.74
N ARG A 350 9.67 -22.69 6.93
CA ARG A 350 10.18 -24.05 6.73
C ARG A 350 10.61 -24.78 8.00
N PRO A 351 11.40 -24.20 8.95
CA PRO A 351 11.77 -24.88 10.17
C PRO A 351 10.56 -25.23 11.05
N PHE A 352 9.54 -24.38 11.02
CA PHE A 352 8.31 -24.59 11.80
C PHE A 352 7.45 -25.67 11.18
N LEU A 353 7.24 -25.67 9.87
CA LEU A 353 6.53 -26.73 9.17
C LEU A 353 7.16 -28.10 9.44
N ARG A 354 8.51 -28.19 9.37
CA ARG A 354 9.23 -29.45 9.68
C ARG A 354 9.03 -29.90 11.13
N ARG A 355 9.05 -28.98 12.10
CA ARG A 355 8.80 -29.29 13.54
C ARG A 355 7.39 -29.80 13.76
N HIS A 356 6.42 -29.36 12.94
CA HIS A 356 5.04 -29.85 12.98
C HIS A 356 4.81 -31.10 12.10
N GLY A 357 5.87 -31.82 11.72
CA GLY A 357 5.79 -33.11 11.00
C GLY A 357 5.48 -33.01 9.52
N PHE A 358 5.76 -31.85 8.89
CA PHE A 358 5.60 -31.71 7.43
C PHE A 358 6.89 -32.00 6.68
N VAL A 359 6.78 -32.75 5.59
CA VAL A 359 7.85 -33.01 4.62
C VAL A 359 7.55 -32.24 3.34
N ARG A 360 8.58 -31.57 2.82
CA ARG A 360 8.45 -30.82 1.56
C ARG A 360 8.53 -31.76 0.37
N VAL A 361 7.46 -31.78 -0.44
CA VAL A 361 7.34 -32.65 -1.64
C VAL A 361 7.85 -31.96 -2.88
N ARG A 362 7.49 -30.70 -3.08
CA ARG A 362 7.87 -29.91 -4.26
C ARG A 362 8.31 -28.51 -3.89
N ARG A 363 9.12 -27.89 -4.78
CA ARG A 363 9.58 -26.51 -4.64
C ARG A 363 9.90 -25.93 -5.99
N ARG A 364 9.42 -24.69 -6.23
CA ARG A 364 9.78 -23.85 -7.37
C ARG A 364 10.15 -22.45 -6.90
N GLU A 365 11.18 -21.86 -7.52
CA GLU A 365 11.67 -20.51 -7.20
C GLU A 365 11.38 -19.56 -8.36
N PHE A 366 11.06 -18.32 -8.04
CA PHE A 366 10.75 -17.28 -9.00
C PHE A 366 11.50 -16.00 -8.67
N ASP A 367 11.59 -15.09 -9.66
CA ASP A 367 12.17 -13.75 -9.51
C ASP A 367 13.56 -13.78 -8.84
N TRP A 368 14.48 -14.55 -9.45
CA TRP A 368 15.86 -14.73 -8.96
C TRP A 368 15.94 -15.29 -7.54
N GLY A 369 14.94 -16.06 -7.15
CA GLY A 369 14.83 -16.65 -5.82
C GLY A 369 14.28 -15.69 -4.74
N LEU A 370 13.63 -14.60 -5.12
CA LEU A 370 12.90 -13.74 -4.20
C LEU A 370 11.59 -14.38 -3.73
N LEU A 371 10.94 -15.17 -4.62
CA LEU A 371 9.68 -15.84 -4.37
C LEU A 371 9.88 -17.35 -4.43
N VAL A 372 9.09 -18.08 -3.64
CA VAL A 372 9.12 -19.54 -3.60
C VAL A 372 7.72 -20.10 -3.44
N ALA A 373 7.40 -21.14 -4.22
CA ALA A 373 6.24 -21.99 -4.02
C ALA A 373 6.69 -23.36 -3.51
N GLU A 374 6.08 -23.84 -2.45
CA GLU A 374 6.39 -25.11 -1.81
C GLU A 374 5.13 -25.90 -1.51
N LEU A 375 5.14 -27.20 -1.84
CA LEU A 375 4.11 -28.14 -1.46
C LEU A 375 4.62 -29.03 -0.31
N TRP A 376 3.86 -29.08 0.75
CA TRP A 376 4.18 -29.85 1.95
C TRP A 376 3.11 -30.90 2.21
N ARG A 377 3.51 -32.06 2.73
CA ARG A 377 2.61 -33.12 3.20
C ARG A 377 2.97 -33.48 4.62
N ARG A 378 2.00 -33.92 5.37
CA ARG A 378 2.23 -34.48 6.69
C ARG A 378 2.95 -35.83 6.50
N ALA A 379 4.04 -36.01 7.28
CA ALA A 379 4.76 -37.28 7.32
C ALA A 379 3.91 -38.40 7.93
#